data_fa15e9a3210c2e02bd6651fb5fec8f67
#
_entry.id   fa15e9a3210c2e02bd6651fb5fec8f67
#
_cell.length_a   1.000
_cell.length_b   1.000
_cell.length_c   1.000
_cell.angle_alpha   90.00
_cell.angle_beta   90.00
_cell.angle_gamma   90.00
#
_symmetry.space_group_name_H-M   'P 1'
#
loop_
_entity.id
_entity.type
_entity.pdbx_description
1 polymer ?
#
loop_
_entity_poly.entity_id
_entity_poly.type
_entity_poly.pdbx_seq_one_letter_code
_entity_poly.pdbx_strand_id
1 'polypeptide(L)'
;MLKVGVLASGSGTNLQAIIDACKEGKINAEVAAVVSDNRDAFALERARKHGIDAYFSDASDRKKHEEEINKIFSDKGAGLIIGAGYMRILSPQFVQKWYGRIINIHPALLPSFKGTDGQGDALRYGVKITGCTTHFIDEKTDHGPIILQAAVRVHEGDDRDKLAKRILRVEHQILPRSIDLFEQGRLKIEGRRVRITEGDSWMKYALPDVLYSEGF
;
A
#
# COMPACT_ATOMS: atom_id res chain seq x y z
N MET A 1 11.31 1.93 -16.33
CA MET A 1 11.39 1.80 -14.87
C MET A 1 10.44 2.81 -14.23
N LEU A 2 9.49 2.34 -13.46
CA LEU A 2 8.48 3.17 -12.79
C LEU A 2 9.08 3.89 -11.57
N LYS A 3 8.84 5.21 -11.45
CA LYS A 3 9.17 5.98 -10.25
C LYS A 3 7.98 6.02 -9.30
N VAL A 4 8.20 5.62 -8.04
CA VAL A 4 7.15 5.50 -7.03
C VAL A 4 7.37 6.51 -5.91
N GLY A 5 6.36 7.34 -5.62
CA GLY A 5 6.30 8.14 -4.40
C GLY A 5 5.63 7.34 -3.28
N VAL A 6 6.17 7.38 -2.07
CA VAL A 6 5.60 6.65 -0.93
C VAL A 6 5.17 7.59 0.18
N LEU A 7 3.92 7.44 0.64
CA LEU A 7 3.37 8.10 1.82
C LEU A 7 3.36 7.11 2.99
N ALA A 8 3.91 7.49 4.13
CA ALA A 8 3.98 6.63 5.31
C ALA A 8 3.99 7.45 6.61
N SER A 9 3.24 7.04 7.63
CA SER A 9 3.17 7.74 8.93
C SER A 9 3.93 7.05 10.06
N GLY A 10 4.42 5.81 9.86
CA GLY A 10 4.94 4.98 10.95
C GLY A 10 6.20 4.20 10.64
N SER A 11 6.20 2.90 10.95
CA SER A 11 7.39 2.02 10.90
C SER A 11 8.00 1.83 9.51
N GLY A 12 7.21 1.96 8.45
CA GLY A 12 7.69 1.83 7.07
C GLY A 12 8.09 0.41 6.65
N THR A 13 7.49 -0.63 7.24
CA THR A 13 7.81 -2.01 6.86
C THR A 13 7.34 -2.35 5.45
N ASN A 14 6.20 -1.83 5.03
CA ASN A 14 5.72 -1.92 3.65
C ASN A 14 6.63 -1.15 2.67
N LEU A 15 7.14 0.03 3.07
CA LEU A 15 8.17 0.73 2.31
C LEU A 15 9.43 -0.14 2.14
N GLN A 16 9.88 -0.81 3.22
CA GLN A 16 11.04 -1.71 3.14
C GLN A 16 10.79 -2.83 2.12
N ALA A 17 9.62 -3.45 2.15
CA ALA A 17 9.27 -4.51 1.20
C ALA A 17 9.30 -4.03 -0.27
N ILE A 18 8.87 -2.79 -0.53
CA ILE A 18 8.98 -2.19 -1.87
C ILE A 18 10.45 -1.99 -2.25
N ILE A 19 11.26 -1.42 -1.35
CA ILE A 19 12.70 -1.20 -1.60
C ILE A 19 13.42 -2.52 -1.89
N ASP A 20 13.14 -3.56 -1.11
CA ASP A 20 13.74 -4.87 -1.28
C ASP A 20 13.34 -5.50 -2.62
N ALA A 21 12.05 -5.43 -2.99
CA ALA A 21 11.56 -5.92 -4.27
C ALA A 21 12.20 -5.21 -5.48
N CYS A 22 12.43 -3.89 -5.38
CA CYS A 22 13.16 -3.13 -6.39
C CYS A 22 14.61 -3.62 -6.50
N LYS A 23 15.31 -3.75 -5.38
CA LYS A 23 16.74 -4.17 -5.34
C LYS A 23 16.94 -5.60 -5.81
N GLU A 24 16.01 -6.49 -5.51
CA GLU A 24 16.04 -7.89 -5.95
C GLU A 24 15.62 -8.07 -7.42
N GLY A 25 15.23 -6.98 -8.10
CA GLY A 25 14.77 -7.03 -9.49
C GLY A 25 13.42 -7.75 -9.66
N LYS A 26 12.65 -7.90 -8.58
CA LYS A 26 11.31 -8.48 -8.63
C LYS A 26 10.30 -7.55 -9.32
N ILE A 27 10.52 -6.24 -9.20
CA ILE A 27 9.70 -5.19 -9.82
C ILE A 27 10.60 -4.20 -10.56
N ASN A 28 10.16 -3.73 -11.72
CA ASN A 28 10.89 -2.73 -12.51
C ASN A 28 10.50 -1.31 -12.06
N ALA A 29 10.78 -1.00 -10.80
CA ALA A 29 10.46 0.26 -10.17
C ALA A 29 11.58 0.78 -9.28
N GLU A 30 11.54 2.06 -8.93
CA GLU A 30 12.38 2.69 -7.92
C GLU A 30 11.54 3.58 -7.01
N VAL A 31 11.90 3.66 -5.73
CA VAL A 31 11.30 4.62 -4.79
C VAL A 31 11.99 5.96 -5.00
N ALA A 32 11.27 6.91 -5.61
CA ALA A 32 11.79 8.23 -5.96
C ALA A 32 11.82 9.20 -4.77
N ALA A 33 10.86 9.09 -3.87
CA ALA A 33 10.80 9.86 -2.64
C ALA A 33 9.84 9.23 -1.62
N VAL A 34 10.09 9.50 -0.35
CA VAL A 34 9.20 9.15 0.77
C VAL A 34 8.77 10.43 1.48
N VAL A 35 7.47 10.58 1.71
CA VAL A 35 6.91 11.70 2.48
C VAL A 35 6.16 11.16 3.69
N SER A 36 6.37 11.77 4.84
CA SER A 36 5.67 11.46 6.08
C SER A 36 5.06 12.69 6.70
N ASP A 37 3.86 12.55 7.27
CA ASP A 37 3.19 13.52 8.13
C ASP A 37 3.65 13.47 9.59
N ASN A 38 4.55 12.54 9.91
CA ASN A 38 5.17 12.37 11.22
C ASN A 38 6.70 12.52 11.08
N ARG A 39 7.27 13.52 11.77
CA ARG A 39 8.71 13.82 11.74
C ARG A 39 9.56 12.65 12.23
N ASP A 40 9.03 11.89 13.18
CA ASP A 40 9.72 10.76 13.85
C ASP A 40 9.35 9.40 13.23
N ALA A 41 8.71 9.40 12.05
CA ALA A 41 8.38 8.17 11.35
C ALA A 41 9.65 7.40 10.97
N PHE A 42 9.76 6.14 11.41
CA PHE A 42 10.90 5.29 11.08
C PHE A 42 11.00 5.02 9.56
N ALA A 43 9.90 5.19 8.83
CA ALA A 43 9.89 5.18 7.37
C ALA A 43 10.89 6.18 6.76
N LEU A 44 11.04 7.38 7.34
CA LEU A 44 12.02 8.39 6.87
C LEU A 44 13.46 7.92 7.09
N GLU A 45 13.74 7.27 8.23
CA GLU A 45 15.07 6.71 8.49
C GLU A 45 15.40 5.57 7.53
N ARG A 46 14.42 4.69 7.23
CA ARG A 46 14.58 3.62 6.24
C ARG A 46 14.94 4.20 4.87
N ALA A 47 14.19 5.19 4.40
CA ALA A 47 14.47 5.84 3.14
C ALA A 47 15.91 6.39 3.09
N ARG A 48 16.31 7.15 4.10
CA ARG A 48 17.68 7.72 4.18
C ARG A 48 18.77 6.65 4.19
N LYS A 49 18.58 5.53 4.92
CA LYS A 49 19.52 4.39 4.94
C LYS A 49 19.70 3.76 3.56
N HIS A 50 18.72 3.90 2.69
CA HIS A 50 18.76 3.40 1.31
C HIS A 50 19.10 4.47 0.27
N GLY A 51 19.51 5.68 0.70
CA GLY A 51 19.83 6.80 -0.20
C GLY A 51 18.62 7.38 -0.92
N ILE A 52 17.40 7.16 -0.38
CA ILE A 52 16.17 7.67 -0.93
C ILE A 52 15.81 8.99 -0.25
N ASP A 53 15.42 9.99 -1.03
CA ASP A 53 14.98 11.28 -0.51
C ASP A 53 13.76 11.13 0.41
N ALA A 54 13.86 11.68 1.61
CA ALA A 54 12.87 11.53 2.67
C ALA A 54 12.48 12.89 3.25
N TYR A 55 11.20 13.21 3.17
CA TYR A 55 10.63 14.49 3.53
C TYR A 55 9.62 14.34 4.66
N PHE A 56 9.74 15.20 5.66
CA PHE A 56 8.64 15.48 6.57
C PHE A 56 7.82 16.61 6.00
N SER A 57 6.49 16.47 5.99
CA SER A 57 5.55 17.50 5.58
C SER A 57 4.47 17.66 6.65
N ASP A 58 4.33 18.86 7.19
CA ASP A 58 3.36 19.13 8.27
C ASP A 58 1.93 19.06 7.75
N ALA A 59 1.13 18.16 8.33
CA ALA A 59 -0.26 17.94 7.97
C ALA A 59 -1.26 18.77 8.81
N SER A 60 -0.80 19.75 9.58
CA SER A 60 -1.68 20.66 10.34
C SER A 60 -2.54 21.53 9.40
N ASP A 61 -2.00 21.90 8.25
CA ASP A 61 -2.72 22.50 7.13
C ASP A 61 -2.76 21.49 5.96
N ARG A 62 -3.89 20.82 5.81
CA ARG A 62 -4.08 19.77 4.79
C ARG A 62 -3.77 20.26 3.38
N LYS A 63 -4.18 21.47 3.03
CA LYS A 63 -4.00 22.03 1.68
C LYS A 63 -2.52 22.22 1.37
N LYS A 64 -1.78 22.86 2.27
CA LYS A 64 -0.34 23.08 2.12
C LYS A 64 0.42 21.75 2.08
N HIS A 65 0.05 20.82 2.95
CA HIS A 65 0.62 19.48 3.00
C HIS A 65 0.46 18.74 1.66
N GLU A 66 -0.74 18.73 1.10
CA GLU A 66 -1.00 18.09 -0.19
C GLU A 66 -0.34 18.82 -1.38
N GLU A 67 -0.25 20.14 -1.34
CA GLU A 67 0.52 20.93 -2.32
C GLU A 67 2.01 20.57 -2.28
N GLU A 68 2.58 20.43 -1.08
CA GLU A 68 3.98 20.00 -0.89
C GLU A 68 4.22 18.57 -1.39
N ILE A 69 3.35 17.61 -1.03
CA ILE A 69 3.41 16.23 -1.55
C ILE A 69 3.37 16.24 -3.08
N ASN A 70 2.41 16.98 -3.66
CA ASN A 70 2.28 17.11 -5.11
C ASN A 70 3.55 17.65 -5.77
N LYS A 71 4.14 18.68 -5.17
CA LYS A 71 5.39 19.26 -5.68
C LYS A 71 6.52 18.25 -5.62
N ILE A 72 6.76 17.64 -4.45
CA ILE A 72 7.83 16.66 -4.26
C ILE A 72 7.71 15.51 -5.27
N PHE A 73 6.54 14.88 -5.38
CA PHE A 73 6.38 13.74 -6.26
C PHE A 73 6.43 14.11 -7.75
N SER A 74 5.93 15.29 -8.12
CA SER A 74 6.05 15.78 -9.49
C SER A 74 7.51 16.10 -9.85
N ASP A 75 8.26 16.78 -8.99
CA ASP A 75 9.66 17.11 -9.20
C ASP A 75 10.55 15.86 -9.29
N LYS A 76 10.19 14.78 -8.57
CA LYS A 76 10.86 13.47 -8.64
C LYS A 76 10.38 12.60 -9.81
N GLY A 77 9.38 13.02 -10.55
CA GLY A 77 8.83 12.30 -11.68
C GLY A 77 8.08 11.02 -11.28
N ALA A 78 7.44 11.01 -10.11
CA ALA A 78 6.67 9.86 -9.66
C ALA A 78 5.47 9.60 -10.62
N GLY A 79 5.35 8.38 -11.09
CA GLY A 79 4.22 7.91 -11.91
C GLY A 79 3.12 7.26 -11.09
N LEU A 80 3.45 6.80 -9.87
CA LEU A 80 2.55 6.12 -8.95
C LEU A 80 2.82 6.59 -7.52
N ILE A 81 1.77 6.75 -6.72
CA ILE A 81 1.85 6.99 -5.28
C ILE A 81 1.39 5.74 -4.54
N ILE A 82 2.11 5.39 -3.47
CA ILE A 82 1.75 4.29 -2.57
C ILE A 82 1.45 4.82 -1.18
N GLY A 83 0.24 4.53 -0.67
CA GLY A 83 -0.08 4.63 0.74
C GLY A 83 0.42 3.38 1.47
N ALA A 84 1.50 3.52 2.24
CA ALA A 84 2.13 2.42 2.97
C ALA A 84 2.04 2.66 4.48
N GLY A 85 0.84 2.54 5.04
CA GLY A 85 0.56 2.90 6.42
C GLY A 85 0.52 4.43 6.63
N TYR A 86 -0.07 5.13 5.69
CA TYR A 86 -0.33 6.56 5.79
C TYR A 86 -1.67 6.83 6.47
N MET A 87 -1.65 7.65 7.54
CA MET A 87 -2.79 7.80 8.46
C MET A 87 -3.67 9.04 8.17
N ARG A 88 -3.53 9.65 6.99
CA ARG A 88 -4.35 10.81 6.61
C ARG A 88 -5.27 10.48 5.45
N ILE A 89 -6.43 11.14 5.47
CA ILE A 89 -7.38 11.09 4.36
C ILE A 89 -6.99 12.16 3.34
N LEU A 90 -6.72 11.74 2.12
CA LEU A 90 -6.41 12.64 1.00
C LEU A 90 -7.67 13.39 0.53
N SER A 91 -7.50 14.64 0.10
CA SER A 91 -8.63 15.43 -0.41
C SER A 91 -9.13 14.91 -1.76
N PRO A 92 -10.40 15.15 -2.10
CA PRO A 92 -10.91 14.85 -3.43
C PRO A 92 -10.07 15.45 -4.56
N GLN A 93 -9.57 16.68 -4.38
CA GLN A 93 -8.72 17.36 -5.36
C GLN A 93 -7.39 16.63 -5.57
N PHE A 94 -6.75 16.16 -4.48
CA PHE A 94 -5.54 15.38 -4.58
C PHE A 94 -5.79 14.04 -5.28
N VAL A 95 -6.84 13.33 -4.87
CA VAL A 95 -7.24 12.04 -5.46
C VAL A 95 -7.55 12.21 -6.95
N GLN A 96 -8.28 13.25 -7.34
CA GLN A 96 -8.59 13.51 -8.74
C GLN A 96 -7.35 13.79 -9.59
N LYS A 97 -6.39 14.55 -9.07
CA LYS A 97 -5.11 14.83 -9.75
C LYS A 97 -4.31 13.55 -10.02
N TRP A 98 -4.36 12.61 -9.09
CA TRP A 98 -3.66 11.33 -9.16
C TRP A 98 -4.60 10.15 -9.46
N TYR A 99 -5.75 10.42 -10.08
CA TYR A 99 -6.75 9.39 -10.35
C TYR A 99 -6.12 8.16 -11.06
N GLY A 100 -6.42 6.97 -10.53
CA GLY A 100 -5.87 5.69 -11.02
C GLY A 100 -4.36 5.53 -10.80
N ARG A 101 -3.71 6.41 -10.02
CA ARG A 101 -2.27 6.40 -9.73
C ARG A 101 -1.96 6.53 -8.24
N ILE A 102 -2.89 6.14 -7.37
CA ILE A 102 -2.66 6.01 -5.93
C ILE A 102 -3.11 4.62 -5.53
N ILE A 103 -2.20 3.79 -5.03
CA ILE A 103 -2.49 2.46 -4.49
C ILE A 103 -2.28 2.50 -2.97
N ASN A 104 -3.22 1.93 -2.22
CA ASN A 104 -3.13 1.76 -0.78
C ASN A 104 -3.10 0.28 -0.41
N ILE A 105 -2.49 -0.04 0.71
CA ILE A 105 -2.57 -1.35 1.38
C ILE A 105 -3.39 -1.21 2.65
N HIS A 106 -4.41 -2.06 2.80
CA HIS A 106 -5.29 -2.09 3.97
C HIS A 106 -5.25 -3.46 4.64
N PRO A 107 -5.08 -3.55 5.98
CA PRO A 107 -4.88 -4.81 6.70
C PRO A 107 -6.19 -5.54 7.03
N ALA A 108 -7.10 -5.62 6.06
CA ALA A 108 -8.32 -6.43 6.12
C ALA A 108 -8.78 -6.81 4.71
N LEU A 109 -9.70 -7.78 4.63
CA LEU A 109 -10.39 -8.15 3.39
C LEU A 109 -11.53 -7.15 3.12
N LEU A 110 -11.24 -6.09 2.37
CA LEU A 110 -12.26 -5.12 1.98
C LEU A 110 -13.44 -5.80 1.24
N PRO A 111 -14.67 -5.38 1.48
CA PRO A 111 -15.12 -4.15 2.15
C PRO A 111 -15.26 -4.25 3.67
N SER A 112 -14.84 -5.34 4.30
CA SER A 112 -14.90 -5.52 5.77
C SER A 112 -13.81 -4.72 6.48
N PHE A 113 -14.10 -4.29 7.71
CA PHE A 113 -13.14 -3.71 8.66
C PHE A 113 -12.31 -2.54 8.08
N LYS A 114 -13.01 -1.56 7.50
CA LYS A 114 -12.41 -0.30 7.04
C LYS A 114 -11.88 0.53 8.21
N GLY A 115 -10.96 1.44 7.93
CA GLY A 115 -10.41 2.37 8.92
C GLY A 115 -9.06 1.95 9.47
N THR A 116 -8.72 2.36 10.69
CA THR A 116 -7.34 2.34 11.18
C THR A 116 -6.96 1.10 11.99
N ASP A 117 -7.91 0.21 12.33
CA ASP A 117 -7.66 -0.97 13.17
C ASP A 117 -8.29 -2.26 12.61
N GLY A 118 -8.10 -2.52 11.33
CA GLY A 118 -8.68 -3.69 10.66
C GLY A 118 -8.38 -5.03 11.36
N GLN A 119 -7.18 -5.21 11.93
CA GLN A 119 -6.81 -6.41 12.66
C GLN A 119 -7.59 -6.52 14.00
N GLY A 120 -7.66 -5.42 14.74
CA GLY A 120 -8.41 -5.37 16.01
C GLY A 120 -9.90 -5.58 15.79
N ASP A 121 -10.47 -4.98 14.74
CA ASP A 121 -11.88 -5.16 14.38
C ASP A 121 -12.18 -6.60 13.98
N ALA A 122 -11.32 -7.24 13.21
CA ALA A 122 -11.44 -8.64 12.83
C ALA A 122 -11.45 -9.57 14.05
N LEU A 123 -10.56 -9.33 15.02
CA LEU A 123 -10.52 -10.09 16.29
C LEU A 123 -11.77 -9.86 17.12
N ARG A 124 -12.18 -8.61 17.33
CA ARG A 124 -13.39 -8.25 18.11
C ARG A 124 -14.65 -8.84 17.50
N TYR A 125 -14.73 -8.90 16.20
CA TYR A 125 -15.87 -9.50 15.50
C TYR A 125 -15.88 -11.03 15.59
N GLY A 126 -14.69 -11.65 15.77
CA GLY A 126 -14.56 -13.11 15.88
C GLY A 126 -14.50 -13.84 14.55
N VAL A 127 -14.05 -13.20 13.47
CA VAL A 127 -13.88 -13.87 12.17
C VAL A 127 -12.80 -14.94 12.26
N LYS A 128 -12.92 -15.99 11.44
CA LYS A 128 -11.94 -17.07 11.36
C LYS A 128 -10.94 -16.88 10.22
N ILE A 129 -11.25 -15.98 9.30
CA ILE A 129 -10.42 -15.61 8.14
C ILE A 129 -10.44 -14.09 8.01
N THR A 130 -9.28 -13.50 7.82
CA THR A 130 -9.08 -12.09 7.47
C THR A 130 -7.94 -12.00 6.46
N GLY A 131 -7.32 -10.85 6.28
CA GLY A 131 -6.21 -10.71 5.34
C GLY A 131 -5.84 -9.27 5.08
N CYS A 132 -5.41 -8.99 3.86
CA CYS A 132 -5.11 -7.64 3.40
C CYS A 132 -5.60 -7.41 1.97
N THR A 133 -5.71 -6.14 1.62
CA THR A 133 -6.23 -5.70 0.33
C THR A 133 -5.35 -4.57 -0.21
N THR A 134 -4.88 -4.68 -1.44
CA THR A 134 -4.41 -3.52 -2.22
C THR A 134 -5.56 -2.99 -3.06
N HIS A 135 -5.72 -1.68 -3.10
CA HIS A 135 -6.79 -1.02 -3.85
C HIS A 135 -6.35 0.36 -4.34
N PHE A 136 -6.95 0.83 -5.40
CA PHE A 136 -6.83 2.24 -5.76
C PHE A 136 -7.55 3.12 -4.75
N ILE A 137 -7.02 4.30 -4.45
CA ILE A 137 -7.71 5.28 -3.61
C ILE A 137 -8.75 6.02 -4.45
N ASP A 138 -9.96 6.13 -3.90
CA ASP A 138 -11.00 7.05 -4.33
C ASP A 138 -11.32 8.08 -3.23
N GLU A 139 -12.37 8.86 -3.38
CA GLU A 139 -12.75 9.93 -2.45
C GLU A 139 -13.25 9.43 -1.09
N LYS A 140 -13.50 8.12 -0.95
CA LYS A 140 -14.01 7.50 0.28
C LYS A 140 -12.94 6.61 0.92
N THR A 141 -12.92 6.57 2.26
CA THR A 141 -11.98 5.73 3.01
C THR A 141 -12.17 4.24 2.67
N ASP A 142 -11.09 3.59 2.29
CA ASP A 142 -10.99 2.15 1.99
C ASP A 142 -12.14 1.66 1.10
N HIS A 143 -12.42 2.43 0.05
CA HIS A 143 -13.58 2.17 -0.80
C HIS A 143 -13.20 1.92 -2.26
N GLY A 144 -12.09 2.42 -2.75
CA GLY A 144 -11.69 2.36 -4.15
C GLY A 144 -11.60 0.95 -4.74
N PRO A 145 -11.42 0.82 -6.05
CA PRO A 145 -11.38 -0.47 -6.75
C PRO A 145 -10.26 -1.37 -6.24
N ILE A 146 -10.60 -2.61 -5.87
CA ILE A 146 -9.68 -3.60 -5.33
C ILE A 146 -8.79 -4.14 -6.44
N ILE A 147 -7.47 -4.25 -6.15
CA ILE A 147 -6.47 -4.81 -7.06
C ILE A 147 -6.22 -6.27 -6.69
N LEU A 148 -5.64 -6.51 -5.50
CA LEU A 148 -5.34 -7.84 -4.99
C LEU A 148 -5.85 -7.99 -3.56
N GLN A 149 -6.22 -9.22 -3.23
CA GLN A 149 -6.53 -9.64 -1.86
C GLN A 149 -5.78 -10.92 -1.52
N ALA A 150 -5.38 -11.02 -0.27
CA ALA A 150 -4.80 -12.25 0.25
C ALA A 150 -5.38 -12.54 1.64
N ALA A 151 -5.80 -13.79 1.85
CA ALA A 151 -6.50 -14.22 3.04
C ALA A 151 -5.60 -15.08 3.94
N VAL A 152 -5.68 -14.82 5.25
CA VAL A 152 -4.97 -15.57 6.30
C VAL A 152 -5.95 -16.06 7.35
N ARG A 153 -5.60 -17.15 8.04
CA ARG A 153 -6.37 -17.67 9.17
C ARG A 153 -6.19 -16.79 10.41
N VAL A 154 -7.27 -16.65 11.18
CA VAL A 154 -7.23 -16.17 12.55
C VAL A 154 -7.18 -17.39 13.46
N HIS A 155 -6.14 -17.52 14.27
CA HIS A 155 -5.99 -18.66 15.18
C HIS A 155 -6.61 -18.36 16.55
N GLU A 156 -7.03 -19.41 17.25
CA GLU A 156 -7.43 -19.29 18.64
C GLU A 156 -6.23 -18.81 19.49
N GLY A 157 -6.47 -17.81 20.32
CA GLY A 157 -5.41 -17.17 21.11
C GLY A 157 -4.54 -16.16 20.36
N ASP A 158 -4.93 -15.77 19.12
CA ASP A 158 -4.35 -14.58 18.51
C ASP A 158 -4.69 -13.33 19.32
N ASP A 159 -3.68 -12.55 19.60
CA ASP A 159 -3.81 -11.14 19.94
C ASP A 159 -3.64 -10.27 18.67
N ARG A 160 -3.84 -8.96 18.84
CA ARG A 160 -3.71 -7.99 17.76
C ARG A 160 -2.33 -8.04 17.08
N ASP A 161 -1.27 -8.19 17.88
CA ASP A 161 0.11 -8.16 17.38
C ASP A 161 0.47 -9.42 16.61
N LYS A 162 0.03 -10.60 17.05
CA LYS A 162 0.24 -11.86 16.33
C LYS A 162 -0.48 -11.84 14.99
N LEU A 163 -1.74 -11.40 14.98
CA LEU A 163 -2.51 -11.29 13.74
C LEU A 163 -1.92 -10.23 12.81
N ALA A 164 -1.55 -9.06 13.33
CA ALA A 164 -0.91 -8.00 12.55
C ALA A 164 0.39 -8.47 11.90
N LYS A 165 1.26 -9.17 12.63
CA LYS A 165 2.50 -9.73 12.07
C LYS A 165 2.22 -10.74 10.95
N ARG A 166 1.18 -11.57 11.08
CA ARG A 166 0.78 -12.53 10.05
C ARG A 166 0.28 -11.82 8.79
N ILE A 167 -0.59 -10.83 8.94
CA ILE A 167 -1.10 -10.03 7.82
C ILE A 167 0.04 -9.26 7.14
N LEU A 168 0.92 -8.64 7.91
CA LEU A 168 2.04 -7.85 7.41
C LEU A 168 2.97 -8.65 6.47
N ARG A 169 3.24 -9.93 6.79
CA ARG A 169 4.02 -10.81 5.89
C ARG A 169 3.40 -10.93 4.51
N VAL A 170 2.09 -10.87 4.43
CA VAL A 170 1.34 -11.00 3.17
C VAL A 170 1.23 -9.66 2.47
N GLU A 171 1.07 -8.56 3.22
CA GLU A 171 1.15 -7.20 2.67
C GLU A 171 2.46 -6.97 1.92
N HIS A 172 3.58 -7.44 2.48
CA HIS A 172 4.92 -7.36 1.88
C HIS A 172 5.05 -8.11 0.55
N GLN A 173 4.06 -8.91 0.18
CA GLN A 173 4.00 -9.61 -1.10
C GLN A 173 3.02 -8.96 -2.08
N ILE A 174 1.78 -8.74 -1.64
CA ILE A 174 0.76 -8.23 -2.58
C ILE A 174 0.96 -6.75 -2.93
N LEU A 175 1.61 -5.96 -2.07
CA LEU A 175 1.87 -4.55 -2.38
C LEU A 175 2.94 -4.39 -3.48
N PRO A 176 4.13 -5.02 -3.41
CA PRO A 176 5.07 -5.01 -4.53
C PRO A 176 4.47 -5.62 -5.81
N ARG A 177 3.66 -6.70 -5.69
CA ARG A 177 2.97 -7.27 -6.87
C ARG A 177 2.01 -6.28 -7.51
N SER A 178 1.28 -5.51 -6.73
CA SER A 178 0.38 -4.48 -7.26
C SER A 178 1.13 -3.37 -8.00
N ILE A 179 2.33 -3.01 -7.53
CA ILE A 179 3.22 -2.07 -8.21
C ILE A 179 3.71 -2.65 -9.54
N ASP A 180 4.10 -3.92 -9.54
CA ASP A 180 4.53 -4.64 -10.74
C ASP A 180 3.42 -4.71 -11.80
N LEU A 181 2.22 -5.07 -11.40
CA LEU A 181 1.05 -5.09 -12.28
C LEU A 181 0.75 -3.70 -12.88
N PHE A 182 0.91 -2.65 -12.08
CA PHE A 182 0.73 -1.28 -12.53
C PHE A 182 1.82 -0.88 -13.54
N GLU A 183 3.09 -1.19 -13.25
CA GLU A 183 4.23 -0.89 -14.12
C GLU A 183 4.10 -1.59 -15.48
N GLN A 184 3.62 -2.83 -15.48
CA GLN A 184 3.36 -3.61 -16.69
C GLN A 184 2.12 -3.13 -17.49
N GLY A 185 1.37 -2.13 -16.98
CA GLY A 185 0.13 -1.65 -17.62
C GLY A 185 -1.01 -2.68 -17.60
N ARG A 186 -0.99 -3.63 -16.67
CA ARG A 186 -1.93 -4.75 -16.59
C ARG A 186 -3.19 -4.44 -15.78
N LEU A 187 -3.27 -3.30 -15.12
CA LEU A 187 -4.41 -2.89 -14.31
C LEU A 187 -5.34 -1.97 -15.10
N LYS A 188 -6.57 -2.39 -15.32
CA LYS A 188 -7.60 -1.58 -15.97
C LYS A 188 -8.80 -1.39 -15.04
N ILE A 189 -9.06 -0.14 -14.67
CA ILE A 189 -10.21 0.22 -13.82
C ILE A 189 -11.48 0.22 -14.69
N GLU A 190 -12.44 -0.62 -14.36
CA GLU A 190 -13.76 -0.73 -15.02
C GLU A 190 -14.85 -0.56 -13.96
N GLY A 191 -15.22 0.69 -13.69
CA GLY A 191 -16.15 1.04 -12.59
C GLY A 191 -15.60 0.64 -11.22
N ARG A 192 -16.25 -0.31 -10.55
CA ARG A 192 -15.82 -0.84 -9.24
C ARG A 192 -14.78 -1.95 -9.33
N ARG A 193 -14.48 -2.44 -10.50
CA ARG A 193 -13.59 -3.58 -10.69
C ARG A 193 -12.25 -3.13 -11.27
N VAL A 194 -11.20 -3.82 -10.88
CA VAL A 194 -9.93 -3.78 -11.59
C VAL A 194 -9.81 -5.07 -12.37
N ARG A 195 -9.74 -4.97 -13.70
CA ARG A 195 -9.41 -6.09 -14.56
C ARG A 195 -7.89 -6.20 -14.64
N ILE A 196 -7.39 -7.40 -14.34
CA ILE A 196 -5.97 -7.73 -14.49
C ILE A 196 -5.82 -8.52 -15.79
N THR A 197 -5.01 -8.02 -16.71
CA THR A 197 -4.73 -8.74 -17.96
C THR A 197 -3.73 -9.86 -17.74
N GLU A 198 -3.78 -10.89 -18.60
CA GLU A 198 -2.88 -12.06 -18.53
C GLU A 198 -1.40 -11.67 -18.56
N GLY A 199 -0.57 -12.50 -17.99
CA GLY A 199 0.88 -12.34 -17.90
C GLY A 199 1.49 -13.15 -16.77
N ASP A 200 2.68 -12.77 -16.33
CA ASP A 200 3.44 -13.49 -15.31
C ASP A 200 2.69 -13.59 -13.99
N SER A 201 2.82 -14.74 -13.35
CA SER A 201 2.29 -15.02 -12.02
C SER A 201 3.40 -14.98 -10.97
N TRP A 202 3.07 -14.48 -9.79
CA TRP A 202 3.95 -14.48 -8.62
C TRP A 202 3.74 -15.70 -7.70
N MET A 203 2.97 -16.70 -8.12
CA MET A 203 2.71 -17.91 -7.32
C MET A 203 3.98 -18.60 -6.81
N LYS A 204 5.12 -18.44 -7.49
CA LYS A 204 6.43 -18.91 -7.01
C LYS A 204 6.90 -18.23 -5.72
N TYR A 205 6.33 -17.08 -5.36
CA TYR A 205 6.60 -16.33 -4.13
C TYR A 205 5.50 -16.53 -3.07
N ALA A 206 4.43 -17.26 -3.40
CA ALA A 206 3.29 -17.46 -2.51
C ALA A 206 3.68 -18.18 -1.23
N LEU A 207 3.11 -17.75 -0.11
CA LEU A 207 3.20 -18.45 1.17
C LEU A 207 2.20 -19.63 1.17
N PRO A 208 2.59 -20.80 1.69
CA PRO A 208 1.80 -22.03 1.55
C PRO A 208 0.46 -22.00 2.31
N ASP A 209 0.33 -21.14 3.30
CA ASP A 209 -0.85 -21.03 4.19
C ASP A 209 -1.72 -19.80 3.88
N VAL A 210 -1.53 -19.21 2.71
CA VAL A 210 -2.22 -17.97 2.26
C VAL A 210 -2.98 -18.24 0.97
N LEU A 211 -4.23 -17.76 0.91
CA LEU A 211 -5.00 -17.73 -0.32
C LEU A 211 -4.87 -16.35 -0.98
N TYR A 212 -4.39 -16.34 -2.20
CA TYR A 212 -4.26 -15.13 -3.01
C TYR A 212 -5.38 -15.04 -4.05
N SER A 213 -5.78 -13.82 -4.36
CA SER A 213 -6.69 -13.56 -5.48
C SER A 213 -5.99 -13.80 -6.83
N GLU A 214 -6.79 -13.90 -7.88
CA GLU A 214 -6.29 -13.92 -9.26
C GLU A 214 -5.40 -12.69 -9.54
N GLY A 215 -4.35 -12.88 -10.33
CA GLY A 215 -3.37 -11.82 -10.66
C GLY A 215 -2.13 -11.77 -9.78
N PHE A 216 -2.11 -12.53 -8.66
CA PHE A 216 -0.90 -12.66 -7.82
C PHE A 216 0.22 -13.47 -8.50
#